data_be9177d5763e19e58c26069f195673f4
#
_entry.id   be9177d5763e19e58c26069f195673f4
#
_cell.length_a   1.000
_cell.length_b   1.000
_cell.length_c   1.000
_cell.angle_alpha   90.00
_cell.angle_beta   90.00
_cell.angle_gamma   90.00
#
_symmetry.space_group_name_H-M   'P 1'
#
loop_
_entity.id
_entity.type
_entity.pdbx_description
1 polymer ?
#
loop_
_entity_poly.entity_id
_entity_poly.type
_entity_poly.pdbx_seq_one_letter_code
_entity_poly.pdbx_strand_id
1 'polypeptide(L)'
;DQENIGIIAGDNKGTIRGCTSRGTLNGQTNVGGIAGKNETTGTISRCGNEAEVDGKQATGGIIGYNEGTVSDCTNSGKVNTNQKVVKSTTNGEGSINISIPNAVTGMTADDRANDTGGIAGYSEGSISYCKNEATIGHERLGSATGGVVGRQKGSLAYSDNSGVVYGHKDVGGIVGVFVPYETGSYDRDYEQELKDELDNLSSLMDQLSDVGDGMGNHLSDNVDVLRE
;
A
#
# COMPACT_ATOMS: atom_id res chain seq x y z
N ASP A 1 -8.41 -14.90 -15.12
CA ASP A 1 -8.32 -13.80 -14.15
C ASP A 1 -8.42 -12.49 -14.89
N GLN A 2 -9.12 -11.51 -14.31
CA GLN A 2 -9.28 -10.18 -14.92
C GLN A 2 -8.35 -9.21 -14.16
N GLU A 3 -7.22 -8.91 -14.76
CA GLU A 3 -6.19 -8.06 -14.17
C GLU A 3 -5.86 -6.86 -15.05
N ASN A 4 -5.44 -5.77 -14.43
CA ASN A 4 -5.05 -4.52 -15.10
C ASN A 4 -6.15 -3.99 -16.01
N ILE A 5 -7.29 -3.67 -15.41
CA ILE A 5 -8.48 -3.22 -16.14
C ILE A 5 -8.63 -1.70 -16.02
N GLY A 6 -8.59 -1.01 -17.14
CA GLY A 6 -8.81 0.43 -17.22
C GLY A 6 -9.64 0.81 -18.46
N ILE A 7 -10.39 1.90 -18.38
CA ILE A 7 -11.20 2.37 -19.53
C ILE A 7 -10.29 2.92 -20.64
N ILE A 8 -9.18 3.54 -20.29
CA ILE A 8 -8.24 4.12 -21.27
C ILE A 8 -7.09 3.14 -21.55
N ALA A 9 -6.49 2.54 -20.52
CA ALA A 9 -5.39 1.59 -20.67
C ALA A 9 -5.46 0.47 -19.63
N GLY A 10 -5.12 -0.75 -19.98
CA GLY A 10 -4.90 -1.81 -19.01
C GLY A 10 -3.61 -1.56 -18.24
N ASP A 11 -2.50 -1.32 -18.95
CA ASP A 11 -1.17 -1.05 -18.42
C ASP A 11 -0.58 0.21 -19.06
N ASN A 12 -0.05 1.13 -18.26
CA ASN A 12 0.55 2.38 -18.73
C ASN A 12 2.05 2.45 -18.38
N LYS A 13 2.91 2.47 -19.40
CA LYS A 13 4.36 2.69 -19.33
C LYS A 13 4.78 4.05 -19.89
N GLY A 14 3.83 4.81 -20.41
CA GLY A 14 4.02 6.09 -21.06
C GLY A 14 3.29 7.22 -20.35
N THR A 15 2.72 8.13 -21.13
CA THR A 15 2.01 9.30 -20.60
C THR A 15 0.54 9.29 -21.05
N ILE A 16 -0.38 9.27 -20.07
CA ILE A 16 -1.81 9.52 -20.25
C ILE A 16 -2.11 10.91 -19.69
N ARG A 17 -2.68 11.79 -20.51
CA ARG A 17 -2.93 13.17 -20.10
C ARG A 17 -4.22 13.73 -20.65
N GLY A 18 -4.98 14.44 -19.82
CA GLY A 18 -6.18 15.17 -20.22
C GLY A 18 -7.35 14.27 -20.67
N CYS A 19 -7.36 13.02 -20.22
CA CYS A 19 -8.39 12.05 -20.58
C CYS A 19 -9.52 12.02 -19.55
N THR A 20 -10.74 11.73 -20.00
CA THR A 20 -11.89 11.53 -19.12
C THR A 20 -12.53 10.17 -19.41
N SER A 21 -12.74 9.37 -18.37
CA SER A 21 -13.43 8.09 -18.45
C SER A 21 -14.89 8.22 -18.01
N ARG A 22 -15.78 7.50 -18.68
CA ARG A 22 -17.22 7.44 -18.42
C ARG A 22 -17.74 6.03 -18.57
N GLY A 23 -18.85 5.71 -17.92
CA GLY A 23 -19.53 4.42 -18.00
C GLY A 23 -19.38 3.59 -16.75
N THR A 24 -19.31 2.27 -16.89
CA THR A 24 -19.16 1.32 -15.77
C THR A 24 -18.02 0.38 -16.08
N LEU A 25 -17.16 0.15 -15.12
CA LEU A 25 -16.04 -0.77 -15.19
C LEU A 25 -16.12 -1.80 -14.07
N ASN A 26 -15.98 -3.07 -14.43
CA ASN A 26 -15.92 -4.17 -13.47
C ASN A 26 -14.68 -5.01 -13.73
N GLY A 27 -13.99 -5.40 -12.67
CA GLY A 27 -12.78 -6.21 -12.76
C GLY A 27 -12.49 -6.97 -11.47
N GLN A 28 -11.35 -7.62 -11.40
CA GLN A 28 -10.93 -8.32 -10.18
C GLN A 28 -9.73 -7.63 -9.52
N THR A 29 -8.63 -7.49 -10.25
CA THR A 29 -7.37 -6.96 -9.71
C THR A 29 -6.89 -5.78 -10.54
N ASN A 30 -6.38 -4.75 -9.88
CA ASN A 30 -5.86 -3.53 -10.49
C ASN A 30 -6.89 -2.88 -11.42
N VAL A 31 -7.97 -2.39 -10.84
CA VAL A 31 -9.08 -1.81 -11.60
C VAL A 31 -9.08 -0.30 -11.41
N GLY A 32 -8.96 0.45 -12.51
CA GLY A 32 -8.91 1.92 -12.46
C GLY A 32 -9.69 2.57 -13.60
N GLY A 33 -10.40 3.65 -13.32
CA GLY A 33 -11.21 4.34 -14.32
C GLY A 33 -10.39 4.84 -15.51
N ILE A 34 -9.13 5.22 -15.31
CA ILE A 34 -8.20 5.61 -16.38
C ILE A 34 -7.31 4.42 -16.77
N ALA A 35 -6.57 3.86 -15.82
CA ALA A 35 -5.71 2.71 -16.10
C ALA A 35 -5.77 1.67 -14.99
N GLY A 36 -5.59 0.40 -15.34
CA GLY A 36 -5.48 -0.70 -14.38
C GLY A 36 -4.18 -0.62 -13.60
N LYS A 37 -3.05 -0.56 -14.32
CA LYS A 37 -1.70 -0.42 -13.76
C LYS A 37 -0.96 0.77 -14.38
N ASN A 38 -0.20 1.49 -13.56
CA ASN A 38 0.73 2.55 -13.97
C ASN A 38 2.13 2.16 -13.51
N GLU A 39 2.97 1.78 -14.45
CA GLU A 39 4.34 1.33 -14.21
C GLU A 39 5.25 2.47 -13.73
N THR A 40 6.44 2.14 -13.25
CA THR A 40 7.41 3.12 -12.69
C THR A 40 7.75 4.28 -13.61
N THR A 41 7.74 4.07 -14.93
CA THR A 41 7.95 5.12 -15.95
C THR A 41 6.65 5.81 -16.37
N GLY A 42 5.51 5.28 -15.95
CA GLY A 42 4.20 5.76 -16.33
C GLY A 42 3.82 7.08 -15.66
N THR A 43 3.18 7.96 -16.43
CA THR A 43 2.64 9.23 -15.92
C THR A 43 1.18 9.35 -16.32
N ILE A 44 0.32 9.64 -15.33
CA ILE A 44 -1.10 9.97 -15.53
C ILE A 44 -1.33 11.37 -14.98
N SER A 45 -1.79 12.30 -15.83
CA SER A 45 -1.99 13.68 -15.39
C SER A 45 -3.18 14.37 -16.01
N ARG A 46 -3.82 15.25 -15.23
CA ARG A 46 -4.98 16.05 -15.68
C ARG A 46 -6.11 15.19 -16.24
N CYS A 47 -6.31 14.01 -15.65
CA CYS A 47 -7.34 13.07 -16.05
C CYS A 47 -8.53 13.13 -15.09
N GLY A 48 -9.72 12.85 -15.61
CA GLY A 48 -10.94 12.79 -14.84
C GLY A 48 -11.63 11.43 -14.93
N ASN A 49 -12.14 10.91 -13.84
CA ASN A 49 -13.02 9.75 -13.85
C ASN A 49 -14.44 10.16 -13.45
N GLU A 50 -15.39 9.87 -14.31
CA GLU A 50 -16.84 9.96 -14.09
C GLU A 50 -17.50 8.56 -14.13
N ALA A 51 -16.72 7.53 -14.41
CA ALA A 51 -17.22 6.14 -14.48
C ALA A 51 -17.42 5.55 -13.09
N GLU A 52 -18.38 4.63 -12.97
CA GLU A 52 -18.50 3.76 -11.82
C GLU A 52 -17.51 2.61 -11.94
N VAL A 53 -16.69 2.39 -10.92
CA VAL A 53 -15.59 1.41 -10.93
C VAL A 53 -15.77 0.43 -9.78
N ASP A 54 -15.91 -0.86 -10.12
CA ASP A 54 -16.01 -1.94 -9.15
C ASP A 54 -14.91 -2.98 -9.36
N GLY A 55 -14.23 -3.36 -8.27
CA GLY A 55 -13.15 -4.35 -8.29
C GLY A 55 -12.98 -5.05 -6.94
N LYS A 56 -12.12 -6.07 -6.89
CA LYS A 56 -11.85 -6.82 -5.65
C LYS A 56 -10.55 -6.40 -4.98
N GLN A 57 -9.50 -6.17 -5.73
CA GLN A 57 -8.19 -5.80 -5.21
C GLN A 57 -7.61 -4.62 -5.98
N ALA A 58 -7.04 -3.68 -5.27
CA ALA A 58 -6.44 -2.48 -5.81
C ALA A 58 -7.38 -1.77 -6.80
N THR A 59 -8.48 -1.21 -6.26
CA THR A 59 -9.50 -0.52 -7.06
C THR A 59 -9.46 0.98 -6.80
N GLY A 60 -9.28 1.77 -7.86
CA GLY A 60 -9.25 3.23 -7.77
C GLY A 60 -10.07 3.92 -8.85
N GLY A 61 -10.55 5.12 -8.58
CA GLY A 61 -11.27 5.92 -9.58
C GLY A 61 -10.39 6.30 -10.77
N ILE A 62 -9.12 6.57 -10.55
CA ILE A 62 -8.15 6.89 -11.61
C ILE A 62 -7.30 5.66 -11.95
N ILE A 63 -6.69 5.03 -10.95
CA ILE A 63 -5.71 3.97 -11.15
C ILE A 63 -5.92 2.82 -10.15
N GLY A 64 -5.87 1.58 -10.61
CA GLY A 64 -5.88 0.41 -9.73
C GLY A 64 -4.60 0.31 -8.92
N TYR A 65 -3.48 0.09 -9.60
CA TYR A 65 -2.16 -0.03 -9.01
C TYR A 65 -1.17 0.97 -9.61
N ASN A 66 -0.55 1.79 -8.77
CA ASN A 66 0.38 2.83 -9.20
C ASN A 66 1.79 2.62 -8.67
N GLU A 67 2.76 2.48 -9.57
CA GLU A 67 4.20 2.54 -9.30
C GLU A 67 4.85 3.83 -9.83
N GLY A 68 4.17 4.53 -10.75
CA GLY A 68 4.65 5.75 -11.39
C GLY A 68 4.14 7.04 -10.75
N THR A 69 3.82 8.00 -11.59
CA THR A 69 3.36 9.33 -11.16
C THR A 69 1.91 9.58 -11.56
N VAL A 70 1.09 10.01 -10.61
CA VAL A 70 -0.29 10.47 -10.83
C VAL A 70 -0.43 11.89 -10.30
N SER A 71 -0.84 12.85 -11.14
CA SER A 71 -0.99 14.24 -10.71
C SER A 71 -2.19 14.95 -11.34
N ASP A 72 -2.71 15.95 -10.65
CA ASP A 72 -3.78 16.83 -11.15
C ASP A 72 -5.03 16.08 -11.63
N CYS A 73 -5.35 14.94 -11.01
CA CYS A 73 -6.46 14.10 -11.42
C CYS A 73 -7.67 14.25 -10.48
N THR A 74 -8.87 14.11 -11.05
CA THR A 74 -10.11 14.23 -10.28
C THR A 74 -10.97 12.98 -10.47
N ASN A 75 -11.47 12.43 -9.37
CA ASN A 75 -12.47 11.38 -9.39
C ASN A 75 -13.83 11.92 -8.92
N SER A 76 -14.84 11.81 -9.77
CA SER A 76 -16.25 12.06 -9.46
C SER A 76 -17.12 10.81 -9.64
N GLY A 77 -16.55 9.71 -10.11
CA GLY A 77 -17.20 8.42 -10.26
C GLY A 77 -17.13 7.57 -8.99
N LYS A 78 -18.19 6.86 -8.67
CA LYS A 78 -18.25 5.97 -7.50
C LYS A 78 -17.27 4.81 -7.63
N VAL A 79 -16.67 4.39 -6.51
CA VAL A 79 -15.74 3.26 -6.48
C VAL A 79 -16.18 2.26 -5.42
N ASN A 80 -16.38 1.01 -5.83
CA ASN A 80 -16.77 -0.12 -4.96
C ASN A 80 -18.02 0.13 -4.10
N THR A 81 -19.00 0.85 -4.63
CA THR A 81 -20.25 1.15 -3.91
C THR A 81 -21.33 0.10 -4.09
N ASN A 82 -21.23 -0.76 -5.10
CA ASN A 82 -22.26 -1.74 -5.49
C ASN A 82 -22.09 -3.13 -4.88
N GLN A 83 -21.19 -3.32 -3.94
CA GLN A 83 -20.98 -4.62 -3.32
C GLN A 83 -22.20 -5.06 -2.51
N LYS A 84 -22.80 -6.18 -2.86
CA LYS A 84 -23.95 -6.73 -2.16
C LYS A 84 -23.52 -7.71 -1.08
N VAL A 85 -23.86 -7.40 0.17
CA VAL A 85 -23.72 -8.35 1.29
C VAL A 85 -24.81 -9.40 1.20
N VAL A 86 -24.46 -10.63 0.84
CA VAL A 86 -25.38 -11.76 0.96
C VAL A 86 -25.31 -12.29 2.38
N LYS A 87 -26.35 -12.05 3.19
CA LYS A 87 -26.51 -12.76 4.45
C LYS A 87 -26.88 -14.20 4.15
N SER A 88 -25.95 -15.15 4.37
CA SER A 88 -26.29 -16.55 4.47
C SER A 88 -27.06 -16.75 5.79
N THR A 89 -28.38 -16.82 5.73
CA THR A 89 -29.18 -17.31 6.85
C THR A 89 -29.21 -18.83 6.76
N THR A 90 -28.24 -19.52 7.35
CA THR A 90 -28.37 -20.94 7.67
C THR A 90 -29.26 -21.07 8.90
N ASN A 91 -30.57 -21.02 8.69
CA ASN A 91 -31.51 -21.62 9.63
C ASN A 91 -31.73 -23.05 9.17
N GLY A 92 -31.50 -24.00 10.07
CA GLY A 92 -31.71 -25.41 9.79
C GLY A 92 -33.11 -25.69 9.20
N GLU A 93 -33.13 -26.68 8.30
CA GLU A 93 -34.32 -27.25 7.65
C GLU A 93 -35.05 -26.33 6.67
N GLY A 94 -34.61 -26.35 5.44
CA GLY A 94 -35.29 -25.76 4.29
C GLY A 94 -34.35 -24.97 3.37
N SER A 95 -33.85 -25.62 2.36
CA SER A 95 -33.06 -24.93 1.30
C SER A 95 -34.01 -23.98 0.54
N ILE A 96 -33.98 -22.71 0.85
CA ILE A 96 -34.57 -21.68 -0.02
C ILE A 96 -33.46 -21.27 -1.00
N ASN A 97 -33.55 -21.77 -2.23
CA ASN A 97 -32.73 -21.31 -3.34
C ASN A 97 -33.21 -19.90 -3.76
N ILE A 98 -32.65 -18.87 -3.14
CA ILE A 98 -32.85 -17.50 -3.62
C ILE A 98 -31.80 -17.23 -4.69
N SER A 99 -32.19 -17.36 -5.96
CA SER A 99 -31.38 -16.89 -7.07
C SER A 99 -31.40 -15.36 -7.09
N ILE A 100 -30.42 -14.72 -6.50
CA ILE A 100 -30.26 -13.28 -6.60
C ILE A 100 -29.34 -13.04 -7.80
N PRO A 101 -29.83 -12.40 -8.89
CA PRO A 101 -28.97 -12.03 -10.00
C PRO A 101 -27.82 -11.14 -9.47
N ASN A 102 -26.59 -11.51 -9.78
CA ASN A 102 -25.35 -10.86 -9.33
C ASN A 102 -25.05 -10.95 -7.81
N ALA A 103 -25.66 -11.88 -7.09
CA ALA A 103 -25.22 -12.19 -5.73
C ALA A 103 -23.90 -12.97 -5.78
N VAL A 104 -22.87 -12.45 -5.13
CA VAL A 104 -21.64 -13.21 -4.88
C VAL A 104 -21.97 -14.21 -3.77
N THR A 105 -22.32 -15.45 -4.15
CA THR A 105 -22.51 -16.55 -3.22
C THR A 105 -21.15 -17.09 -2.79
N GLY A 106 -20.90 -17.12 -1.48
CA GLY A 106 -19.66 -17.70 -0.93
C GLY A 106 -18.51 -16.70 -0.80
N MET A 107 -18.77 -15.50 -0.26
CA MET A 107 -17.69 -14.58 0.09
C MET A 107 -16.80 -15.19 1.17
N THR A 108 -15.65 -15.69 0.77
CA THR A 108 -14.52 -15.92 1.67
C THR A 108 -13.90 -14.59 2.08
N ALA A 109 -13.00 -14.58 3.04
CA ALA A 109 -12.27 -13.37 3.41
C ALA A 109 -11.52 -12.73 2.22
N ASP A 110 -11.21 -13.52 1.18
CA ASP A 110 -10.56 -13.09 -0.07
C ASP A 110 -11.50 -12.39 -1.07
N ASP A 111 -12.82 -12.51 -0.91
CA ASP A 111 -13.78 -11.89 -1.82
C ASP A 111 -14.13 -10.43 -1.43
N ARG A 112 -13.54 -9.92 -0.35
CA ARG A 112 -13.78 -8.53 0.08
C ARG A 112 -12.93 -7.58 -0.77
N ALA A 113 -13.50 -6.43 -1.11
CA ALA A 113 -12.72 -5.38 -1.74
C ALA A 113 -11.58 -4.95 -0.80
N ASN A 114 -10.37 -5.04 -1.28
CA ASN A 114 -9.17 -4.61 -0.57
C ASN A 114 -8.50 -3.49 -1.37
N ASP A 115 -7.90 -2.55 -0.63
CA ASP A 115 -7.17 -1.43 -1.21
C ASP A 115 -8.05 -0.63 -2.20
N THR A 116 -9.06 0.03 -1.65
CA THR A 116 -10.01 0.85 -2.43
C THR A 116 -9.76 2.34 -2.19
N GLY A 117 -9.60 3.12 -3.26
CA GLY A 117 -9.39 4.56 -3.16
C GLY A 117 -10.08 5.37 -4.27
N GLY A 118 -10.33 6.65 -3.99
CA GLY A 118 -10.94 7.55 -4.98
C GLY A 118 -10.00 7.83 -6.16
N ILE A 119 -8.71 7.89 -5.92
CA ILE A 119 -7.69 8.06 -6.95
C ILE A 119 -6.99 6.74 -7.23
N ALA A 120 -6.37 6.13 -6.23
CA ALA A 120 -5.65 4.87 -6.40
C ALA A 120 -6.11 3.80 -5.41
N GLY A 121 -6.23 2.55 -5.85
CA GLY A 121 -6.43 1.42 -4.95
C GLY A 121 -5.19 1.18 -4.12
N TYR A 122 -4.08 0.87 -4.76
CA TYR A 122 -2.78 0.70 -4.14
C TYR A 122 -1.72 1.55 -4.87
N SER A 123 -0.84 2.20 -4.12
CA SER A 123 0.21 3.02 -4.71
C SER A 123 1.55 2.88 -3.99
N GLU A 124 2.59 2.54 -4.76
CA GLU A 124 4.00 2.61 -4.38
C GLU A 124 4.69 3.84 -4.99
N GLY A 125 4.07 4.45 -5.98
CA GLY A 125 4.55 5.65 -6.66
C GLY A 125 4.14 6.96 -6.00
N SER A 126 4.14 8.01 -6.79
CA SER A 126 3.81 9.38 -6.34
C SER A 126 2.41 9.78 -6.76
N ILE A 127 1.65 10.33 -5.83
CA ILE A 127 0.34 10.93 -6.08
C ILE A 127 0.35 12.37 -5.54
N SER A 128 -0.05 13.34 -6.38
CA SER A 128 -0.09 14.74 -5.96
C SER A 128 -1.18 15.54 -6.66
N TYR A 129 -1.69 16.57 -5.97
CA TYR A 129 -2.70 17.50 -6.51
C TYR A 129 -3.94 16.80 -7.07
N CYS A 130 -4.32 15.67 -6.45
CA CYS A 130 -5.47 14.88 -6.87
C CYS A 130 -6.67 15.13 -5.95
N LYS A 131 -7.87 15.02 -6.50
CA LYS A 131 -9.11 15.27 -5.77
C LYS A 131 -10.11 14.13 -5.95
N ASN A 132 -10.69 13.68 -4.85
CA ASN A 132 -11.86 12.81 -4.87
C ASN A 132 -13.11 13.58 -4.43
N GLU A 133 -14.17 13.50 -5.22
CA GLU A 133 -15.48 14.10 -4.95
C GLU A 133 -16.58 13.04 -4.80
N ALA A 134 -16.25 11.78 -5.07
CA ALA A 134 -17.21 10.69 -5.14
C ALA A 134 -17.30 9.89 -3.83
N THR A 135 -18.35 9.08 -3.73
CA THR A 135 -18.49 8.08 -2.68
C THR A 135 -17.59 6.89 -2.97
N ILE A 136 -16.81 6.47 -1.97
CA ILE A 136 -15.85 5.37 -2.03
C ILE A 136 -16.22 4.29 -1.02
N GLY A 137 -16.23 3.04 -1.48
CA GLY A 137 -16.43 1.86 -0.64
C GLY A 137 -17.88 1.58 -0.26
N HIS A 138 -18.09 0.59 0.58
CA HIS A 138 -19.38 0.14 1.06
C HIS A 138 -19.38 0.02 2.59
N GLU A 139 -20.51 0.36 3.26
CA GLU A 139 -20.61 0.53 4.72
C GLU A 139 -20.10 -0.65 5.57
N ARG A 140 -20.03 -1.85 5.06
CA ARG A 140 -19.70 -3.05 5.86
C ARG A 140 -18.68 -3.96 5.18
N LEU A 141 -18.10 -3.51 4.11
CA LEU A 141 -17.18 -4.29 3.30
C LEU A 141 -15.91 -3.50 3.01
N GLY A 142 -14.86 -4.23 2.66
CA GLY A 142 -13.60 -3.64 2.29
C GLY A 142 -12.64 -3.40 3.46
N SER A 143 -11.38 -3.52 3.16
CA SER A 143 -10.27 -3.15 4.04
C SER A 143 -9.31 -2.23 3.27
N ALA A 144 -8.59 -1.39 4.02
CA ALA A 144 -7.75 -0.36 3.44
C ALA A 144 -8.53 0.53 2.44
N THR A 145 -9.54 1.23 2.94
CA THR A 145 -10.37 2.13 2.12
C THR A 145 -10.01 3.58 2.43
N GLY A 146 -9.62 4.32 1.41
CA GLY A 146 -9.27 5.74 1.54
C GLY A 146 -10.02 6.62 0.54
N GLY A 147 -10.30 7.87 0.92
CA GLY A 147 -10.93 8.82 0.02
C GLY A 147 -10.06 9.17 -1.19
N VAL A 148 -8.75 9.14 -1.03
CA VAL A 148 -7.78 9.31 -2.13
C VAL A 148 -7.10 7.98 -2.45
N VAL A 149 -6.51 7.32 -1.47
CA VAL A 149 -5.74 6.07 -1.70
C VAL A 149 -6.14 5.01 -0.70
N GLY A 150 -6.43 3.80 -1.16
CA GLY A 150 -6.67 2.64 -0.30
C GLY A 150 -5.45 2.31 0.53
N ARG A 151 -4.35 1.98 -0.12
CA ARG A 151 -3.06 1.72 0.51
C ARG A 151 -1.94 2.50 -0.17
N GLN A 152 -1.20 3.28 0.60
CA GLN A 152 -0.08 4.10 0.12
C GLN A 152 1.24 3.63 0.73
N LYS A 153 2.22 3.34 -0.12
CA LYS A 153 3.60 3.05 0.28
C LYS A 153 4.56 4.16 -0.19
N GLY A 154 4.31 4.75 -1.36
CA GLY A 154 5.09 5.86 -1.91
C GLY A 154 4.71 7.22 -1.33
N SER A 155 4.81 8.27 -2.12
CA SER A 155 4.53 9.64 -1.68
C SER A 155 3.10 10.09 -2.03
N LEU A 156 2.48 10.81 -1.10
CA LEU A 156 1.18 11.47 -1.31
C LEU A 156 1.26 12.91 -0.80
N ALA A 157 0.91 13.86 -1.65
CA ALA A 157 0.95 15.28 -1.29
C ALA A 157 -0.19 16.07 -1.93
N TYR A 158 -0.60 17.17 -1.30
CA TYR A 158 -1.52 18.17 -1.84
C TYR A 158 -2.81 17.59 -2.46
N SER A 159 -3.31 16.53 -1.88
CA SER A 159 -4.49 15.81 -2.40
C SER A 159 -5.64 15.87 -1.41
N ASP A 160 -6.85 15.85 -1.92
CA ASP A 160 -8.07 16.27 -1.24
C ASP A 160 -9.17 15.24 -1.40
N ASN A 161 -9.99 15.06 -0.37
CA ASN A 161 -11.21 14.27 -0.44
C ASN A 161 -12.39 15.06 0.12
N SER A 162 -13.38 15.30 -0.72
CA SER A 162 -14.68 15.85 -0.32
C SER A 162 -15.83 14.82 -0.44
N GLY A 163 -15.52 13.62 -0.88
CA GLY A 163 -16.47 12.51 -0.98
C GLY A 163 -16.66 11.75 0.34
N VAL A 164 -17.66 10.89 0.38
CA VAL A 164 -17.95 10.02 1.51
C VAL A 164 -17.16 8.72 1.38
N VAL A 165 -16.55 8.27 2.49
CA VAL A 165 -15.76 7.03 2.51
C VAL A 165 -16.42 6.02 3.44
N TYR A 166 -16.67 4.83 2.93
CA TYR A 166 -17.18 3.69 3.69
C TYR A 166 -16.21 2.51 3.64
N GLY A 167 -16.23 1.69 4.68
CA GLY A 167 -15.43 0.46 4.74
C GLY A 167 -15.65 -0.29 6.03
N HIS A 168 -15.03 -1.47 6.15
CA HIS A 168 -15.13 -2.30 7.36
C HIS A 168 -13.90 -2.15 8.25
N LYS A 169 -12.71 -2.03 7.65
CA LYS A 169 -11.44 -1.98 8.38
C LYS A 169 -10.44 -1.05 7.69
N ASP A 170 -9.65 -0.34 8.49
CA ASP A 170 -8.61 0.57 8.02
C ASP A 170 -9.18 1.62 7.04
N VAL A 171 -10.10 2.43 7.54
CA VAL A 171 -10.82 3.44 6.76
C VAL A 171 -10.29 4.84 7.08
N GLY A 172 -9.84 5.55 6.06
CA GLY A 172 -9.32 6.91 6.19
C GLY A 172 -9.97 7.89 5.22
N GLY A 173 -10.18 9.13 5.66
CA GLY A 173 -10.70 10.17 4.78
C GLY A 173 -9.80 10.47 3.58
N ILE A 174 -8.50 10.27 3.71
CA ILE A 174 -7.50 10.42 2.65
C ILE A 174 -6.88 9.05 2.31
N VAL A 175 -6.27 8.37 3.28
CA VAL A 175 -5.57 7.09 3.09
C VAL A 175 -6.12 6.05 4.05
N GLY A 176 -6.46 4.87 3.56
CA GLY A 176 -6.88 3.74 4.39
C GLY A 176 -5.71 3.16 5.20
N VAL A 177 -4.63 2.80 4.53
CA VAL A 177 -3.39 2.31 5.14
C VAL A 177 -2.19 3.05 4.56
N PHE A 178 -1.40 3.67 5.42
CA PHE A 178 -0.12 4.24 5.03
C PHE A 178 0.99 3.32 5.54
N VAL A 179 1.78 2.74 4.62
CA VAL A 179 2.92 1.87 4.97
C VAL A 179 4.23 2.63 4.78
N PRO A 180 5.25 2.37 5.60
CA PRO A 180 6.55 3.00 5.39
C PRO A 180 7.08 2.72 4.00
N TYR A 181 7.64 3.75 3.36
CA TYR A 181 8.42 3.57 2.15
C TYR A 181 9.78 2.99 2.55
N GLU A 182 9.97 1.73 2.28
CA GLU A 182 11.29 1.13 2.40
C GLU A 182 12.13 1.60 1.22
N THR A 183 12.93 2.63 1.45
CA THR A 183 13.94 3.08 0.48
C THR A 183 15.06 2.06 0.42
N GLY A 184 14.98 1.19 -0.57
CA GLY A 184 15.97 0.15 -0.80
C GLY A 184 15.84 -1.01 0.20
N SER A 185 16.21 -2.19 -0.22
CA SER A 185 16.53 -3.25 0.72
C SER A 185 17.60 -2.68 1.64
N TYR A 186 17.28 -2.50 2.91
CA TYR A 186 18.29 -2.51 3.94
C TYR A 186 18.82 -3.96 3.98
N ASP A 187 19.59 -4.27 2.95
CA ASP A 187 20.48 -5.42 2.92
C ASP A 187 21.76 -5.09 3.71
N ARG A 188 21.67 -4.12 4.61
CA ARG A 188 22.55 -4.02 5.75
C ARG A 188 21.95 -4.89 6.81
N ASP A 189 22.53 -6.05 6.94
CA ASP A 189 22.33 -6.87 8.10
C ASP A 189 22.93 -6.13 9.32
N TYR A 190 22.13 -5.20 9.88
CA TYR A 190 22.54 -4.45 11.07
C TYR A 190 22.85 -5.37 12.23
N GLU A 191 22.28 -6.58 12.28
CA GLU A 191 22.64 -7.58 13.28
C GLU A 191 24.07 -8.08 13.04
N GLN A 192 24.47 -8.27 11.80
CA GLN A 192 25.82 -8.68 11.46
C GLN A 192 26.81 -7.52 11.65
N GLU A 193 26.50 -6.31 11.22
CA GLU A 193 27.34 -5.13 11.43
C GLU A 193 27.54 -4.83 12.91
N LEU A 194 26.49 -4.92 13.74
CA LEU A 194 26.58 -4.78 15.18
C LEU A 194 27.39 -5.89 15.83
N LYS A 195 27.28 -7.10 15.34
CA LYS A 195 28.04 -8.25 15.81
C LYS A 195 29.53 -8.11 15.51
N ASP A 196 29.85 -7.68 14.28
CA ASP A 196 31.22 -7.41 13.86
C ASP A 196 31.86 -6.26 14.67
N GLU A 197 31.08 -5.22 15.02
CA GLU A 197 31.54 -4.13 15.89
C GLU A 197 31.72 -4.58 17.35
N LEU A 198 30.83 -5.45 17.87
CA LEU A 198 30.99 -6.06 19.19
C LEU A 198 32.20 -6.98 19.29
N ASP A 199 32.47 -7.77 18.27
CA ASP A 199 33.65 -8.64 18.20
C ASP A 199 34.95 -7.79 18.13
N ASN A 200 34.96 -6.69 17.39
CA ASN A 200 36.04 -5.73 17.38
C ASN A 200 36.26 -5.08 18.74
N LEU A 201 35.19 -4.68 19.43
CA LEU A 201 35.29 -4.11 20.77
C LEU A 201 35.83 -5.12 21.77
N SER A 202 35.37 -6.38 21.72
CA SER A 202 35.90 -7.46 22.54
C SER A 202 37.41 -7.66 22.31
N SER A 203 37.85 -7.70 21.06
CA SER A 203 39.26 -7.82 20.72
C SER A 203 40.09 -6.64 21.22
N LEU A 204 39.58 -5.43 21.19
CA LEU A 204 40.24 -4.24 21.74
C LEU A 204 40.33 -4.29 23.27
N MET A 205 39.31 -4.81 23.95
CA MET A 205 39.33 -5.01 25.39
C MET A 205 40.36 -6.07 25.80
N ASP A 206 40.50 -7.15 25.07
CA ASP A 206 41.51 -8.18 25.28
C ASP A 206 42.92 -7.61 25.12
N GLN A 207 43.16 -6.81 24.08
CA GLN A 207 44.44 -6.11 23.85
C GLN A 207 44.76 -5.11 24.98
N LEU A 208 43.76 -4.42 25.49
CA LEU A 208 43.92 -3.50 26.62
C LEU A 208 44.27 -4.24 27.91
N SER A 209 43.67 -5.41 28.12
CA SER A 209 43.99 -6.29 29.26
C SER A 209 45.42 -6.78 29.18
N ASP A 210 45.86 -7.24 28.00
CA ASP A 210 47.25 -7.70 27.77
C ASP A 210 48.28 -6.58 28.02
N VAL A 211 47.97 -5.36 27.60
CA VAL A 211 48.82 -4.18 27.90
C VAL A 211 48.82 -3.87 29.39
N GLY A 212 47.68 -3.99 30.04
CA GLY A 212 47.57 -3.79 31.50
C GLY A 212 48.41 -4.80 32.30
N ASP A 213 48.33 -6.07 31.89
CA ASP A 213 49.12 -7.15 32.50
C ASP A 213 50.62 -6.99 32.21
N GLY A 214 50.99 -6.59 30.99
CA GLY A 214 52.36 -6.26 30.62
C GLY A 214 52.94 -5.11 31.44
N MET A 215 52.19 -4.04 31.67
CA MET A 215 52.57 -2.93 32.54
C MET A 215 52.68 -3.35 33.99
N GLY A 216 51.78 -4.20 34.50
CA GLY A 216 51.82 -4.74 35.84
C GLY A 216 53.08 -5.56 36.09
N ASN A 217 53.46 -6.42 35.15
CA ASN A 217 54.67 -7.23 35.21
C ASN A 217 55.93 -6.38 35.21
N HIS A 218 56.03 -5.38 34.28
CA HIS A 218 57.14 -4.45 34.25
C HIS A 218 57.27 -3.60 35.51
N LEU A 219 56.19 -3.25 36.14
CA LEU A 219 56.19 -2.51 37.42
C LEU A 219 56.70 -3.40 38.53
N SER A 220 56.29 -4.67 38.59
CA SER A 220 56.75 -5.68 39.55
C SER A 220 58.24 -5.92 39.43
N ASP A 221 58.73 -6.16 38.21
CA ASP A 221 60.16 -6.39 37.91
C ASP A 221 61.02 -5.20 38.35
N ASN A 222 60.59 -3.96 38.11
CA ASN A 222 61.28 -2.76 38.51
C ASN A 222 61.26 -2.54 40.04
N VAL A 223 60.22 -2.95 40.73
CA VAL A 223 60.14 -2.88 42.20
C VAL A 223 61.07 -3.90 42.85
N ASP A 224 61.23 -5.08 42.29
CA ASP A 224 62.14 -6.11 42.78
C ASP A 224 63.63 -5.72 42.61
N VAL A 225 63.95 -5.05 41.49
CA VAL A 225 65.31 -4.49 41.25
C VAL A 225 65.66 -3.38 42.27
N LEU A 226 64.69 -2.64 42.78
CA LEU A 226 64.93 -1.59 43.80
C LEU A 226 65.01 -2.13 45.24
N ARG A 227 64.71 -3.42 45.41
CA ARG A 227 64.79 -4.10 46.75
C ARG A 227 66.13 -4.82 47.02
N GLU A 228 66.95 -5.02 46.04
CA GLU A 228 68.31 -5.51 46.09
C GLU A 228 69.31 -4.33 46.36
#